data_0ea23b5c3ac9257eabc24df0ad450543
#
_entry.id   0ea23b5c3ac9257eabc24df0ad450543
#
_cell.length_a   1.000
_cell.length_b   1.000
_cell.length_c   1.000
_cell.angle_alpha   90.00
_cell.angle_beta   90.00
_cell.angle_gamma   90.00
#
_symmetry.space_group_name_H-M   'P 1'
#
loop_
_entity.id
_entity.type
_entity.pdbx_description
1 polymer ?
#
loop_
_entity_poly.entity_id
_entity_poly.type
_entity_poly.pdbx_seq_one_letter_code
_entity_poly.pdbx_strand_id
1 'polypeptide(L)'
;MVPRSRLPQGEQGDRASGKSRNGSAARLRGLRGAGNVPSGDRLLLATLRIRIQRKGLWTGPFSRAHPSLTIEILNRSDLTEHVSVSDHWISGGPPGVWAREIAEYPDVRKIDSLAEVGNGCLYRITYSSPPIVYVYRMLGLPMQFPLRIQGGFLNWEVVARRSEFEAVLKHAREVDPDFQVVSIRDRPLRSHLPFLTDAQQELLTQAMAAGYFAVPRGITLTDLARRLGRSKSGISEALAIIEKKLLESALRPRSLTP
;
A
#
# COMPACT_ATOMS: atom_id res chain seq x y z
N MET A 1 -1.08 -60.53 -34.64
CA MET A 1 0.23 -61.15 -34.98
C MET A 1 1.30 -60.14 -34.56
N VAL A 2 1.91 -60.44 -33.41
CA VAL A 2 2.97 -59.64 -32.77
C VAL A 2 4.31 -60.20 -33.27
N PRO A 3 5.38 -59.36 -33.31
CA PRO A 3 6.47 -59.82 -32.50
C PRO A 3 7.09 -58.75 -31.55
N ARG A 4 7.36 -59.24 -30.38
CA ARG A 4 8.24 -58.67 -29.35
C ARG A 4 9.69 -58.74 -29.81
N SER A 5 10.51 -57.72 -29.48
CA SER A 5 11.96 -57.86 -29.28
C SER A 5 12.45 -56.79 -28.32
N ARG A 6 12.74 -57.14 -27.11
CA ARG A 6 14.05 -57.35 -26.42
C ARG A 6 14.78 -56.03 -26.12
N LEU A 7 14.80 -55.73 -24.81
CA LEU A 7 15.79 -54.89 -24.12
C LEU A 7 17.20 -55.49 -24.17
N PRO A 8 18.24 -54.71 -24.12
CA PRO A 8 19.49 -55.13 -23.49
C PRO A 8 19.65 -54.45 -22.12
N GLN A 9 20.09 -55.29 -21.20
CA GLN A 9 20.56 -54.90 -19.88
C GLN A 9 22.05 -54.51 -19.96
N GLY A 10 22.44 -53.59 -19.06
CA GLY A 10 23.72 -53.61 -18.38
C GLY A 10 24.76 -52.63 -18.88
N GLU A 11 25.06 -51.66 -18.07
CA GLU A 11 26.40 -51.49 -17.52
C GLU A 11 26.41 -50.47 -16.35
N GLN A 12 27.03 -50.91 -15.27
CA GLN A 12 27.35 -50.15 -14.07
C GLN A 12 28.60 -49.28 -14.27
N GLY A 13 28.64 -48.15 -13.60
CA GLY A 13 29.81 -47.31 -13.36
C GLY A 13 29.47 -45.84 -13.68
N ASP A 14 29.63 -44.85 -12.87
CA ASP A 14 30.61 -44.59 -11.83
C ASP A 14 30.11 -43.41 -10.96
N ARG A 15 30.62 -43.34 -9.75
CA ARG A 15 30.37 -42.32 -8.76
C ARG A 15 31.01 -40.99 -9.18
N ALA A 16 30.23 -39.91 -9.25
CA ALA A 16 30.76 -38.57 -9.08
C ALA A 16 29.83 -37.75 -8.19
N SER A 17 30.29 -37.48 -7.01
CA SER A 17 29.78 -36.55 -6.04
C SER A 17 29.70 -35.12 -6.61
N GLY A 18 28.53 -34.50 -6.63
CA GLY A 18 28.36 -33.11 -7.01
C GLY A 18 27.48 -32.41 -5.99
N LYS A 19 28.12 -31.79 -5.00
CA LYS A 19 27.52 -30.80 -4.11
C LYS A 19 26.87 -29.68 -4.91
N SER A 20 25.59 -29.46 -4.78
CA SER A 20 24.98 -28.13 -4.86
C SER A 20 23.50 -28.16 -4.50
N ARG A 21 23.16 -28.17 -3.23
CA ARG A 21 21.85 -27.76 -2.72
C ARG A 21 22.01 -27.31 -1.28
N ASN A 22 22.59 -26.12 -1.05
CA ASN A 22 22.54 -25.46 0.26
C ASN A 22 22.87 -23.96 0.15
N GLY A 23 22.33 -23.25 -0.86
CA GLY A 23 22.53 -21.80 -1.01
C GLY A 23 21.38 -20.94 -0.48
N SER A 24 20.18 -21.50 -0.26
CA SER A 24 19.01 -20.68 0.08
C SER A 24 18.66 -20.67 1.56
N ALA A 25 19.06 -21.69 2.32
CA ALA A 25 18.76 -21.77 3.76
C ALA A 25 19.75 -21.00 4.67
N ALA A 26 20.90 -20.62 4.15
CA ALA A 26 21.94 -19.94 4.93
C ALA A 26 21.70 -18.42 5.08
N ARG A 27 20.87 -17.81 4.22
CA ARG A 27 20.58 -16.37 4.27
C ARG A 27 19.54 -15.95 5.31
N LEU A 28 18.77 -16.88 5.86
CA LEU A 28 17.74 -16.56 6.87
C LEU A 28 18.21 -16.69 8.32
N ARG A 29 19.42 -17.17 8.56
CA ARG A 29 19.96 -17.29 9.94
C ARG A 29 20.59 -16.00 10.49
N GLY A 30 20.76 -14.96 9.69
CA GLY A 30 21.33 -13.66 10.09
C GLY A 30 20.35 -12.66 10.70
N LEU A 31 19.05 -12.96 10.74
CA LEU A 31 18.02 -12.01 11.19
C LEU A 31 17.65 -12.15 12.69
N ARG A 32 18.46 -12.80 13.49
CA ARG A 32 18.33 -12.77 14.97
C ARG A 32 19.34 -11.78 15.55
N GLY A 33 19.02 -10.51 15.44
CA GLY A 33 19.67 -9.44 16.15
C GLY A 33 18.67 -8.32 16.31
N ALA A 34 18.06 -8.19 17.49
CA ALA A 34 17.56 -6.90 17.94
C ALA A 34 18.80 -5.99 18.11
N GLY A 35 19.39 -5.61 16.98
CA GLY A 35 20.53 -4.71 16.93
C GLY A 35 20.08 -3.38 17.49
N ASN A 36 20.85 -2.90 18.43
CA ASN A 36 20.80 -1.56 19.00
C ASN A 36 20.59 -0.55 17.86
N VAL A 37 19.36 -0.03 17.69
CA VAL A 37 19.04 0.96 16.65
C VAL A 37 19.87 2.19 16.97
N PRO A 38 20.77 2.64 16.07
CA PRO A 38 21.52 3.88 16.29
C PRO A 38 20.52 4.99 16.62
N SER A 39 20.82 5.78 17.62
CA SER A 39 19.93 6.84 18.17
C SER A 39 19.52 7.92 17.15
N GLY A 40 20.00 7.85 15.91
CA GLY A 40 19.69 8.75 14.80
C GLY A 40 18.83 8.17 13.66
N ASP A 41 18.61 6.84 13.61
CA ASP A 41 17.86 6.20 12.51
C ASP A 41 16.39 6.01 12.89
N ARG A 42 15.67 7.12 13.00
CA ARG A 42 14.27 7.19 13.41
C ARG A 42 13.36 6.51 12.40
N LEU A 43 12.41 5.72 12.90
CA LEU A 43 11.32 5.20 12.10
C LEU A 43 10.38 6.35 11.70
N LEU A 44 10.12 6.46 10.42
CA LEU A 44 9.26 7.48 9.81
C LEU A 44 7.99 6.81 9.25
N LEU A 45 6.86 7.46 9.45
CA LEU A 45 5.67 7.27 8.63
C LEU A 45 5.58 8.51 7.73
N ALA A 46 5.93 8.35 6.47
CA ALA A 46 5.92 9.46 5.52
C ALA A 46 4.85 9.26 4.47
N THR A 47 4.11 10.32 4.16
CA THR A 47 3.25 10.37 2.97
C THR A 47 4.01 11.07 1.86
N LEU A 48 4.27 10.34 0.79
CA LEU A 48 4.88 10.84 -0.44
C LEU A 48 3.77 11.23 -1.41
N ARG A 49 3.86 12.44 -1.95
CA ARG A 49 3.10 12.83 -3.13
C ARG A 49 4.03 12.84 -4.33
N ILE A 50 3.80 11.90 -5.25
CA ILE A 50 4.65 11.65 -6.41
C ILE A 50 3.88 12.04 -7.65
N ARG A 51 4.52 12.82 -8.55
CA ARG A 51 3.96 13.10 -9.87
C ARG A 51 4.25 11.92 -10.79
N ILE A 52 3.21 11.34 -11.38
CA ILE A 52 3.35 10.27 -12.35
C ILE A 52 3.57 10.91 -13.72
N GLN A 53 4.82 11.04 -14.13
CA GLN A 53 5.17 11.62 -15.43
C GLN A 53 5.45 10.57 -16.51
N ARG A 54 5.81 9.36 -16.09
CA ARG A 54 6.27 8.30 -16.98
C ARG A 54 5.28 8.03 -18.11
N LYS A 55 5.78 8.08 -19.33
CA LYS A 55 5.09 7.58 -20.51
C LYS A 55 4.97 6.06 -20.40
N GLY A 56 3.77 5.52 -20.62
CA GLY A 56 3.54 4.07 -20.56
C GLY A 56 3.15 3.52 -19.19
N LEU A 57 2.90 4.37 -18.20
CA LEU A 57 2.20 3.96 -16.98
C LEU A 57 0.77 4.51 -17.04
N TRP A 58 -0.18 3.65 -17.35
CA TRP A 58 -1.57 4.00 -17.64
C TRP A 58 -2.24 4.90 -16.57
N THR A 59 -1.93 4.67 -15.30
CA THR A 59 -2.53 5.41 -14.17
C THR A 59 -2.26 6.92 -14.22
N GLY A 60 -1.10 7.33 -14.71
CA GLY A 60 -0.73 8.75 -14.82
C GLY A 60 -1.58 9.50 -15.83
N PRO A 61 -1.53 9.17 -17.13
CA PRO A 61 -2.32 9.85 -18.17
C PRO A 61 -3.82 9.66 -17.95
N PHE A 62 -4.29 8.47 -17.58
CA PHE A 62 -5.70 8.22 -17.30
C PHE A 62 -6.24 9.10 -16.17
N SER A 63 -5.56 9.19 -15.04
CA SER A 63 -6.02 10.03 -13.93
C SER A 63 -5.90 11.54 -14.21
N ARG A 64 -5.05 11.97 -15.16
CA ARG A 64 -5.02 13.37 -15.64
C ARG A 64 -6.19 13.67 -16.56
N ALA A 65 -6.56 12.73 -17.42
CA ALA A 65 -7.72 12.88 -18.32
C ALA A 65 -9.04 12.89 -17.51
N HIS A 66 -9.06 12.19 -16.38
CA HIS A 66 -10.23 12.06 -15.52
C HIS A 66 -9.94 12.53 -14.07
N PRO A 67 -9.75 13.85 -13.83
CA PRO A 67 -9.29 14.37 -12.53
C PRO A 67 -10.29 14.21 -11.38
N SER A 68 -11.57 13.98 -11.68
CA SER A 68 -12.61 13.66 -10.69
C SER A 68 -12.52 12.23 -10.18
N LEU A 69 -11.89 11.32 -10.94
CA LEU A 69 -11.75 9.93 -10.53
C LEU A 69 -10.65 9.76 -9.49
N THR A 70 -10.91 8.86 -8.57
CA THR A 70 -9.89 8.32 -7.65
C THR A 70 -9.63 6.88 -8.01
N ILE A 71 -8.36 6.53 -8.20
CA ILE A 71 -7.89 5.16 -8.40
C ILE A 71 -7.23 4.72 -7.10
N GLU A 72 -7.70 3.64 -6.51
CA GLU A 72 -7.05 2.99 -5.37
C GLU A 72 -6.53 1.62 -5.81
N ILE A 73 -5.22 1.44 -5.75
CA ILE A 73 -4.60 0.13 -5.95
C ILE A 73 -4.68 -0.58 -4.61
N LEU A 74 -5.46 -1.66 -4.53
CA LEU A 74 -5.79 -2.33 -3.26
C LEU A 74 -4.75 -3.38 -2.86
N ASN A 75 -4.11 -3.98 -3.84
CA ASN A 75 -3.09 -5.01 -3.68
C ASN A 75 -2.18 -5.07 -4.90
N ARG A 76 -1.18 -5.91 -4.84
CA ARG A 76 -0.29 -6.19 -5.97
C ARG A 76 0.38 -7.54 -5.81
N SER A 77 0.52 -8.26 -6.92
CA SER A 77 1.33 -9.46 -7.05
C SER A 77 2.19 -9.36 -8.31
N ASP A 78 3.45 -9.73 -8.21
CA ASP A 78 4.34 -9.77 -9.35
C ASP A 78 4.26 -11.17 -9.99
N LEU A 79 3.85 -11.22 -11.27
CA LEU A 79 3.80 -12.47 -12.05
C LEU A 79 5.18 -12.82 -12.60
N THR A 80 5.92 -11.78 -12.99
CA THR A 80 7.33 -11.87 -13.41
C THR A 80 8.05 -10.61 -12.93
N GLU A 81 9.34 -10.50 -13.24
CA GLU A 81 10.13 -9.30 -12.94
C GLU A 81 9.55 -8.01 -13.55
N HIS A 82 8.89 -8.13 -14.71
CA HIS A 82 8.41 -6.98 -15.48
C HIS A 82 6.88 -6.92 -15.60
N VAL A 83 6.16 -7.85 -14.99
CA VAL A 83 4.70 -7.95 -15.10
C VAL A 83 4.08 -8.09 -13.73
N SER A 84 3.10 -7.25 -13.46
CA SER A 84 2.33 -7.29 -12.23
C SER A 84 0.84 -7.40 -12.51
N VAL A 85 0.14 -7.95 -11.54
CA VAL A 85 -1.31 -7.94 -11.46
C VAL A 85 -1.72 -7.24 -10.16
N SER A 86 -2.74 -6.40 -10.23
CA SER A 86 -3.31 -5.74 -9.05
C SER A 86 -4.79 -5.46 -9.21
N ASP A 87 -5.48 -5.36 -8.08
CA ASP A 87 -6.87 -4.98 -8.03
C ASP A 87 -6.96 -3.46 -7.81
N HIS A 88 -7.75 -2.82 -8.67
CA HIS A 88 -7.92 -1.36 -8.69
C HIS A 88 -9.38 -1.02 -8.44
N TRP A 89 -9.63 -0.22 -7.42
CA TRP A 89 -10.91 0.43 -7.20
C TRP A 89 -10.89 1.80 -7.86
N ILE A 90 -11.79 2.02 -8.81
CA ILE A 90 -11.93 3.31 -9.50
C ILE A 90 -13.29 3.88 -9.16
N SER A 91 -13.32 5.09 -8.58
CA SER A 91 -14.53 5.75 -8.13
C SER A 91 -14.54 7.24 -8.51
N GLY A 92 -15.73 7.86 -8.44
CA GLY A 92 -15.93 9.28 -8.72
C GLY A 92 -16.48 9.59 -10.11
N GLY A 93 -16.94 8.58 -10.84
CA GLY A 93 -17.57 8.69 -12.16
C GLY A 93 -18.57 7.58 -12.40
N PRO A 94 -19.16 7.51 -13.61
CA PRO A 94 -20.09 6.45 -13.95
C PRO A 94 -19.39 5.10 -13.91
N PRO A 95 -20.03 4.06 -13.32
CA PRO A 95 -19.46 2.72 -13.25
C PRO A 95 -19.38 2.05 -14.62
N GLY A 96 -18.50 1.06 -14.76
CA GLY A 96 -18.45 0.12 -15.88
C GLY A 96 -17.84 0.61 -17.20
N VAL A 97 -17.57 1.91 -17.37
CA VAL A 97 -17.16 2.47 -18.67
C VAL A 97 -15.64 2.50 -18.91
N TRP A 98 -14.84 2.33 -17.89
CA TRP A 98 -13.40 2.62 -17.96
C TRP A 98 -12.54 1.49 -18.51
N ALA A 99 -13.02 0.24 -18.46
CA ALA A 99 -12.23 -0.93 -18.86
C ALA A 99 -11.70 -0.82 -20.28
N ARG A 100 -12.54 -0.33 -21.22
CA ARG A 100 -12.18 -0.20 -22.63
C ARG A 100 -11.06 0.82 -22.82
N GLU A 101 -11.20 1.99 -22.20
CA GLU A 101 -10.18 3.05 -22.30
C GLU A 101 -8.87 2.63 -21.64
N ILE A 102 -8.94 1.99 -20.45
CA ILE A 102 -7.75 1.50 -19.76
C ILE A 102 -7.03 0.42 -20.58
N ALA A 103 -7.77 -0.44 -21.30
CA ALA A 103 -7.19 -1.47 -22.14
C ALA A 103 -6.38 -0.91 -23.34
N GLU A 104 -6.60 0.33 -23.73
CA GLU A 104 -5.88 0.98 -24.83
C GLU A 104 -4.47 1.45 -24.43
N TYR A 105 -4.14 1.49 -23.15
CA TYR A 105 -2.81 1.88 -22.70
C TYR A 105 -1.77 0.79 -22.96
N PRO A 106 -0.58 1.15 -23.51
CA PRO A 106 0.39 0.18 -24.01
C PRO A 106 1.03 -0.68 -22.92
N ASP A 107 0.98 -0.25 -21.67
CA ASP A 107 1.48 -1.00 -20.52
C ASP A 107 0.42 -1.96 -19.94
N VAL A 108 -0.84 -1.82 -20.31
CA VAL A 108 -1.93 -2.71 -19.89
C VAL A 108 -1.97 -3.94 -20.80
N ARG A 109 -1.88 -5.11 -20.21
CA ARG A 109 -1.90 -6.41 -20.93
C ARG A 109 -3.27 -7.08 -20.87
N LYS A 110 -3.96 -6.92 -19.74
CA LYS A 110 -5.28 -7.50 -19.49
C LYS A 110 -6.01 -6.67 -18.45
N ILE A 111 -7.33 -6.54 -18.63
CA ILE A 111 -8.22 -5.95 -17.65
C ILE A 111 -9.48 -6.82 -17.53
N ASP A 112 -9.83 -7.17 -16.31
CA ASP A 112 -11.03 -7.90 -15.96
C ASP A 112 -11.89 -7.03 -15.02
N SER A 113 -13.16 -6.81 -15.37
CA SER A 113 -14.13 -6.18 -14.47
C SER A 113 -14.61 -7.22 -13.46
N LEU A 114 -14.39 -6.97 -12.16
CA LEU A 114 -14.72 -7.91 -11.10
C LEU A 114 -16.05 -7.57 -10.42
N ALA A 115 -16.31 -6.29 -10.15
CA ALA A 115 -17.53 -5.84 -9.48
C ALA A 115 -17.81 -4.37 -9.74
N GLU A 116 -19.09 -4.00 -9.67
CA GLU A 116 -19.57 -2.62 -9.64
C GLU A 116 -20.37 -2.43 -8.36
N VAL A 117 -20.00 -1.41 -7.55
CA VAL A 117 -20.65 -1.11 -6.28
C VAL A 117 -20.79 0.40 -6.12
N GLY A 118 -22.00 0.91 -6.01
CA GLY A 118 -22.27 2.34 -5.87
C GLY A 118 -21.73 3.15 -7.05
N ASN A 119 -20.81 4.06 -6.80
CA ASN A 119 -20.16 4.91 -7.81
C ASN A 119 -18.74 4.45 -8.18
N GLY A 120 -18.41 3.19 -7.96
CA GLY A 120 -17.09 2.65 -8.23
C GLY A 120 -17.12 1.27 -8.87
N CYS A 121 -16.01 0.94 -9.51
CA CYS A 121 -15.76 -0.36 -10.13
C CYS A 121 -14.45 -0.94 -9.63
N LEU A 122 -14.46 -2.25 -9.45
CA LEU A 122 -13.27 -3.04 -9.17
C LEU A 122 -12.78 -3.70 -10.45
N TYR A 123 -11.53 -3.42 -10.79
CA TYR A 123 -10.86 -4.02 -11.93
C TYR A 123 -9.63 -4.78 -11.48
N ARG A 124 -9.41 -5.97 -12.03
CA ARG A 124 -8.12 -6.66 -11.98
C ARG A 124 -7.34 -6.35 -13.23
N ILE A 125 -6.18 -5.74 -13.08
CA ILE A 125 -5.37 -5.28 -14.21
C ILE A 125 -4.01 -5.95 -14.16
N THR A 126 -3.62 -6.57 -15.28
CA THR A 126 -2.27 -7.07 -15.54
C THR A 126 -1.53 -6.05 -16.40
N TYR A 127 -0.38 -5.59 -15.97
CA TYR A 127 0.35 -4.50 -16.63
C TYR A 127 1.86 -4.61 -16.43
N SER A 128 2.61 -3.83 -17.20
CA SER A 128 4.05 -3.76 -17.06
C SER A 128 4.44 -3.06 -15.76
N SER A 129 5.29 -3.72 -14.95
CA SER A 129 5.70 -3.22 -13.64
C SER A 129 6.45 -1.89 -13.75
N PRO A 130 6.08 -0.85 -12.99
CA PRO A 130 6.88 0.38 -12.94
C PRO A 130 8.20 0.15 -12.21
N PRO A 131 9.29 0.84 -12.60
CA PRO A 131 10.64 0.65 -12.04
C PRO A 131 10.74 0.85 -10.53
N ILE A 132 9.93 1.75 -9.96
CA ILE A 132 9.91 1.99 -8.52
C ILE A 132 9.59 0.73 -7.71
N VAL A 133 8.82 -0.18 -8.26
CA VAL A 133 8.50 -1.45 -7.61
C VAL A 133 9.74 -2.33 -7.48
N TYR A 134 10.60 -2.32 -8.49
CA TYR A 134 11.89 -3.01 -8.42
C TYR A 134 12.74 -2.49 -7.27
N VAL A 135 12.79 -1.18 -7.05
CA VAL A 135 13.52 -0.57 -5.92
C VAL A 135 13.01 -1.08 -4.58
N TYR A 136 11.68 -1.12 -4.38
CA TYR A 136 11.10 -1.63 -3.15
C TYR A 136 11.44 -3.11 -2.91
N ARG A 137 11.34 -3.92 -3.96
CA ARG A 137 11.70 -5.34 -3.89
C ARG A 137 13.19 -5.55 -3.59
N MET A 138 14.06 -4.78 -4.24
CA MET A 138 15.50 -4.83 -4.04
C MET A 138 15.89 -4.46 -2.59
N LEU A 139 15.23 -3.48 -2.01
CA LEU A 139 15.45 -3.04 -0.62
C LEU A 139 14.73 -3.90 0.41
N GLY A 140 13.88 -4.85 -0.02
CA GLY A 140 13.12 -5.72 0.88
C GLY A 140 12.05 -4.96 1.69
N LEU A 141 11.60 -3.80 1.22
CA LEU A 141 10.62 -2.98 1.91
C LEU A 141 9.18 -3.38 1.52
N PRO A 142 8.26 -3.50 2.50
CA PRO A 142 6.86 -3.77 2.21
C PRO A 142 6.18 -2.53 1.63
N MET A 143 5.42 -2.73 0.54
CA MET A 143 4.54 -1.68 0.02
C MET A 143 3.28 -1.59 0.86
N GLN A 144 2.93 -0.37 1.27
CA GLN A 144 1.67 -0.11 1.96
C GLN A 144 0.55 0.12 0.96
N PHE A 145 -0.57 -0.56 1.12
CA PHE A 145 -1.78 -0.39 0.33
C PHE A 145 -2.93 0.15 1.18
N PRO A 146 -3.92 0.84 0.59
CA PRO A 146 -4.07 1.17 -0.81
C PRO A 146 -3.14 2.31 -1.27
N LEU A 147 -2.68 2.24 -2.53
CA LEU A 147 -2.04 3.37 -3.18
C LEU A 147 -3.11 4.22 -3.86
N ARG A 148 -3.15 5.53 -3.58
CA ARG A 148 -4.16 6.43 -4.11
C ARG A 148 -3.62 7.32 -5.21
N ILE A 149 -4.30 7.32 -6.36
CA ILE A 149 -3.92 8.10 -7.54
C ILE A 149 -5.09 8.99 -7.95
N GLN A 150 -4.80 10.26 -8.15
CA GLN A 150 -5.77 11.24 -8.64
C GLN A 150 -5.05 12.39 -9.34
N GLY A 151 -5.58 12.86 -10.48
CA GLY A 151 -5.07 14.01 -11.20
C GLY A 151 -3.59 13.92 -11.62
N GLY A 152 -3.09 12.70 -11.87
CA GLY A 152 -1.68 12.45 -12.19
C GLY A 152 -0.73 12.35 -11.00
N PHE A 153 -1.26 12.35 -9.77
CA PHE A 153 -0.45 12.21 -8.56
C PHE A 153 -0.74 10.91 -7.83
N LEU A 154 0.32 10.23 -7.44
CA LEU A 154 0.28 9.11 -6.50
C LEU A 154 0.50 9.65 -5.08
N ASN A 155 -0.40 9.34 -4.16
CA ASN A 155 -0.20 9.52 -2.74
C ASN A 155 0.15 8.15 -2.14
N TRP A 156 1.34 8.06 -1.58
CA TRP A 156 1.92 6.82 -1.11
C TRP A 156 2.38 6.94 0.34
N GLU A 157 1.90 6.05 1.18
CA GLU A 157 2.36 5.95 2.56
C GLU A 157 3.53 4.97 2.66
N VAL A 158 4.61 5.42 3.29
CA VAL A 158 5.83 4.64 3.48
C VAL A 158 6.14 4.59 4.97
N VAL A 159 6.29 3.38 5.49
CA VAL A 159 6.83 3.13 6.82
C VAL A 159 8.23 2.59 6.64
N ALA A 160 9.22 3.39 6.99
CA ALA A 160 10.62 3.01 6.82
C ALA A 160 11.50 3.74 7.84
N ARG A 161 12.69 3.24 8.08
CA ARG A 161 13.72 4.02 8.76
C ARG A 161 14.18 5.14 7.86
N ARG A 162 14.71 6.21 8.45
CA ARG A 162 15.16 7.36 7.67
C ARG A 162 16.19 6.97 6.61
N SER A 163 17.15 6.12 6.97
CA SER A 163 18.18 5.60 6.06
C SER A 163 17.59 4.78 4.90
N GLU A 164 16.59 3.93 5.18
CA GLU A 164 15.88 3.15 4.17
C GLU A 164 15.09 4.06 3.22
N PHE A 165 14.44 5.07 3.78
CA PHE A 165 13.70 6.07 3.03
C PHE A 165 14.59 6.88 2.08
N GLU A 166 15.75 7.33 2.56
CA GLU A 166 16.74 8.03 1.75
C GLU A 166 17.30 7.15 0.63
N ALA A 167 17.51 5.84 0.91
CA ALA A 167 17.90 4.86 -0.09
C ALA A 167 16.81 4.67 -1.17
N VAL A 168 15.52 4.60 -0.77
CA VAL A 168 14.40 4.53 -1.72
C VAL A 168 14.41 5.72 -2.66
N LEU A 169 14.52 6.95 -2.11
CA LEU A 169 14.50 8.17 -2.92
C LEU A 169 15.69 8.24 -3.88
N LYS A 170 16.88 7.82 -3.44
CA LYS A 170 18.08 7.78 -4.26
C LYS A 170 17.90 6.80 -5.43
N HIS A 171 17.60 5.55 -5.13
CA HIS A 171 17.46 4.52 -6.17
C HIS A 171 16.25 4.75 -7.09
N ALA A 172 15.17 5.33 -6.57
CA ALA A 172 14.03 5.68 -7.39
C ALA A 172 14.40 6.68 -8.52
N ARG A 173 15.25 7.66 -8.21
CA ARG A 173 15.75 8.62 -9.20
C ARG A 173 16.74 8.01 -10.18
N GLU A 174 17.49 7.00 -9.77
CA GLU A 174 18.43 6.27 -10.64
C GLU A 174 17.70 5.41 -11.68
N VAL A 175 16.59 4.75 -11.29
CA VAL A 175 15.83 3.86 -12.19
C VAL A 175 14.73 4.58 -12.97
N ASP A 176 14.26 5.71 -12.48
CA ASP A 176 13.23 6.54 -13.12
C ASP A 176 13.60 8.03 -12.99
N PRO A 177 14.31 8.60 -13.96
CA PRO A 177 14.67 10.03 -13.95
C PRO A 177 13.47 10.98 -13.87
N ASP A 178 12.29 10.51 -14.30
CA ASP A 178 11.05 11.26 -14.22
C ASP A 178 10.36 11.15 -12.85
N PHE A 179 10.95 10.41 -11.92
CA PHE A 179 10.44 10.27 -10.56
C PHE A 179 10.55 11.58 -9.79
N GLN A 180 9.41 12.23 -9.56
CA GLN A 180 9.33 13.50 -8.86
C GLN A 180 8.50 13.38 -7.58
N VAL A 181 9.15 13.54 -6.44
CA VAL A 181 8.48 13.73 -5.16
C VAL A 181 8.10 15.20 -5.03
N VAL A 182 6.80 15.49 -5.04
CA VAL A 182 6.27 16.85 -4.93
C VAL A 182 6.23 17.31 -3.48
N SER A 183 5.91 16.42 -2.56
CA SER A 183 5.92 16.72 -1.13
C SER A 183 6.15 15.46 -0.30
N ILE A 184 6.75 15.67 0.85
CA ILE A 184 6.95 14.64 1.90
C ILE A 184 6.28 15.20 3.15
N ARG A 185 5.39 14.41 3.74
CA ARG A 185 4.80 14.73 5.04
C ARG A 185 5.21 13.65 6.03
N ASP A 186 6.07 14.01 6.96
CA ASP A 186 6.43 13.15 8.09
C ASP A 186 5.26 13.16 9.09
N ARG A 187 4.86 11.96 9.52
CA ARG A 187 3.82 11.78 10.53
C ARG A 187 4.40 10.95 11.69
N PRO A 188 4.07 11.27 12.94
CA PRO A 188 4.47 10.42 14.05
C PRO A 188 3.83 9.03 13.90
N LEU A 189 4.61 7.98 14.18
CA LEU A 189 4.19 6.56 14.05
C LEU A 189 2.94 6.20 14.88
N ARG A 190 2.54 7.07 15.80
CA ARG A 190 1.34 6.90 16.64
C ARG A 190 0.02 7.11 15.89
N SER A 191 0.07 7.54 14.63
CA SER A 191 -1.11 7.83 13.83
C SER A 191 -1.64 6.57 13.13
N HIS A 192 -2.24 5.64 13.89
CA HIS A 192 -2.92 4.47 13.33
C HIS A 192 -4.24 4.81 12.60
N LEU A 193 -4.65 6.07 12.62
CA LEU A 193 -5.90 6.56 12.05
C LEU A 193 -5.62 7.68 11.04
N PRO A 194 -5.22 7.37 9.79
CA PRO A 194 -4.75 8.36 8.80
C PRO A 194 -5.81 9.40 8.40
N PHE A 195 -7.09 9.17 8.74
CA PHE A 195 -8.19 10.09 8.49
C PHE A 195 -8.43 11.10 9.61
N LEU A 196 -7.76 10.96 10.76
CA LEU A 196 -7.77 11.95 11.85
C LEU A 196 -6.54 12.84 11.80
N THR A 197 -6.68 14.12 12.17
CA THR A 197 -5.53 15.00 12.42
C THR A 197 -4.84 14.63 13.74
N ASP A 198 -3.58 15.06 13.93
CA ASP A 198 -2.86 14.79 15.18
C ASP A 198 -3.61 15.30 16.40
N ALA A 199 -4.21 16.52 16.32
CA ALA A 199 -5.03 17.08 17.39
C ALA A 199 -6.30 16.25 17.65
N GLN A 200 -6.91 15.68 16.63
CA GLN A 200 -8.07 14.79 16.76
C GLN A 200 -7.69 13.45 17.38
N GLN A 201 -6.54 12.90 17.02
CA GLN A 201 -6.04 11.65 17.61
C GLN A 201 -5.66 11.83 19.07
N GLU A 202 -4.99 12.94 19.40
CA GLU A 202 -4.65 13.27 20.77
C GLU A 202 -5.92 13.40 21.63
N LEU A 203 -6.93 14.15 21.15
CA LEU A 203 -8.20 14.28 21.83
C LEU A 203 -8.91 12.92 22.01
N LEU A 204 -8.94 12.09 20.98
CA LEU A 204 -9.52 10.75 21.04
C LEU A 204 -8.81 9.89 22.09
N THR A 205 -7.48 9.90 22.08
CA THR A 205 -6.66 9.14 23.05
C THR A 205 -6.92 9.59 24.48
N GLN A 206 -6.98 10.91 24.72
CA GLN A 206 -7.26 11.47 26.04
C GLN A 206 -8.67 11.16 26.51
N ALA A 207 -9.66 11.24 25.63
CA ALA A 207 -11.05 10.90 25.92
C ALA A 207 -11.23 9.40 26.25
N MET A 208 -10.56 8.52 25.53
CA MET A 208 -10.53 7.07 25.79
C MET A 208 -9.87 6.77 27.14
N ALA A 209 -8.68 7.32 27.39
CA ALA A 209 -7.95 7.14 28.64
C ALA A 209 -8.72 7.67 29.86
N ALA A 210 -9.53 8.72 29.66
CA ALA A 210 -10.42 9.26 30.70
C ALA A 210 -11.70 8.43 30.93
N GLY A 211 -11.96 7.40 30.09
CA GLY A 211 -13.16 6.58 30.17
C GLY A 211 -14.42 7.23 29.60
N TYR A 212 -14.30 8.25 28.76
CA TYR A 212 -15.46 8.93 28.16
C TYR A 212 -16.30 7.99 27.28
N PHE A 213 -15.65 7.05 26.61
CA PHE A 213 -16.29 6.03 25.76
C PHE A 213 -16.54 4.70 26.49
N ALA A 214 -16.25 4.62 27.78
CA ALA A 214 -16.54 3.41 28.57
C ALA A 214 -18.04 3.20 28.76
N VAL A 215 -18.46 1.96 28.98
CA VAL A 215 -19.85 1.61 29.30
C VAL A 215 -19.85 0.85 30.66
N PRO A 216 -20.37 1.47 31.72
CA PRO A 216 -20.86 2.86 31.83
C PRO A 216 -19.74 3.90 31.69
N ARG A 217 -20.12 5.14 31.31
CA ARG A 217 -19.13 6.23 31.15
C ARG A 217 -18.40 6.53 32.45
N GLY A 218 -17.07 6.58 32.39
CA GLY A 218 -16.22 6.90 33.54
C GLY A 218 -16.08 8.41 33.81
N ILE A 219 -16.40 9.28 32.82
CA ILE A 219 -16.31 10.74 32.94
C ILE A 219 -17.40 11.41 32.11
N THR A 220 -17.92 12.57 32.60
CA THR A 220 -18.85 13.38 31.81
C THR A 220 -18.13 14.23 30.79
N LEU A 221 -18.85 14.71 29.74
CA LEU A 221 -18.30 15.66 28.76
C LEU A 221 -17.82 16.96 29.43
N THR A 222 -18.52 17.43 30.45
CA THR A 222 -18.16 18.63 31.20
C THR A 222 -16.84 18.44 31.95
N ASP A 223 -16.65 17.30 32.61
CA ASP A 223 -15.44 17.02 33.35
C ASP A 223 -14.27 16.75 32.42
N LEU A 224 -14.50 16.08 31.27
CA LEU A 224 -13.50 15.91 30.22
C LEU A 224 -13.02 17.27 29.69
N ALA A 225 -13.94 18.18 29.38
CA ALA A 225 -13.61 19.52 28.92
C ALA A 225 -12.80 20.31 29.96
N ARG A 226 -13.19 20.24 31.24
CA ARG A 226 -12.44 20.85 32.35
C ARG A 226 -11.03 20.27 32.46
N ARG A 227 -10.90 18.93 32.41
CA ARG A 227 -9.60 18.23 32.48
C ARG A 227 -8.66 18.62 31.33
N LEU A 228 -9.20 18.88 30.16
CA LEU A 228 -8.45 19.25 28.97
C LEU A 228 -8.22 20.75 28.81
N GLY A 229 -8.75 21.58 29.75
CA GLY A 229 -8.65 23.05 29.68
C GLY A 229 -9.34 23.66 28.48
N ARG A 230 -10.43 23.04 27.98
CA ARG A 230 -11.16 23.45 26.76
C ARG A 230 -12.65 23.67 27.05
N SER A 231 -13.33 24.40 26.17
CA SER A 231 -14.76 24.58 26.29
C SER A 231 -15.54 23.29 26.04
N LYS A 232 -16.66 23.10 26.74
CA LYS A 232 -17.54 21.94 26.55
C LYS A 232 -18.04 21.83 25.11
N SER A 233 -18.43 22.95 24.50
CA SER A 233 -18.91 23.01 23.11
C SER A 233 -17.79 22.58 22.13
N GLY A 234 -16.58 23.13 22.31
CA GLY A 234 -15.44 22.79 21.45
C GLY A 234 -15.04 21.31 21.54
N ILE A 235 -15.05 20.68 22.74
CA ILE A 235 -14.82 19.25 22.89
C ILE A 235 -15.94 18.43 22.25
N SER A 236 -17.21 18.85 22.45
CA SER A 236 -18.37 18.16 21.85
C SER A 236 -18.31 18.13 20.34
N GLU A 237 -18.04 19.27 19.72
CA GLU A 237 -17.92 19.39 18.27
C GLU A 237 -16.73 18.57 17.73
N ALA A 238 -15.57 18.68 18.37
CA ALA A 238 -14.39 17.95 17.96
C ALA A 238 -14.58 16.42 18.05
N LEU A 239 -15.25 15.93 19.12
CA LEU A 239 -15.58 14.51 19.26
C LEU A 239 -16.59 14.06 18.20
N ALA A 240 -17.62 14.87 17.90
CA ALA A 240 -18.59 14.54 16.85
C ALA A 240 -17.94 14.44 15.47
N ILE A 241 -16.97 15.31 15.15
CA ILE A 241 -16.18 15.24 13.91
C ILE A 241 -15.34 13.95 13.89
N ILE A 242 -14.72 13.57 15.01
CA ILE A 242 -13.94 12.33 15.14
C ILE A 242 -14.85 11.12 14.96
N GLU A 243 -15.98 11.06 15.66
CA GLU A 243 -16.97 9.98 15.55
C GLU A 243 -17.46 9.82 14.10
N LYS A 244 -17.83 10.93 13.43
CA LYS A 244 -18.21 10.90 12.02
C LYS A 244 -17.14 10.28 11.14
N LYS A 245 -15.89 10.71 11.28
CA LYS A 245 -14.77 10.18 10.50
C LYS A 245 -14.50 8.70 10.76
N LEU A 246 -14.62 8.26 12.02
CA LEU A 246 -14.49 6.86 12.41
C LEU A 246 -15.59 6.00 11.79
N LEU A 247 -16.84 6.46 11.86
CA LEU A 247 -17.98 5.77 11.25
C LEU A 247 -17.86 5.72 9.73
N GLU A 248 -17.51 6.81 9.07
CA GLU A 248 -17.25 6.83 7.62
C GLU A 248 -16.13 5.86 7.23
N SER A 249 -15.09 5.76 8.05
CA SER A 249 -14.00 4.81 7.82
C SER A 249 -14.43 3.35 8.04
N ALA A 250 -15.27 3.10 9.03
CA ALA A 250 -15.79 1.75 9.34
C ALA A 250 -16.84 1.29 8.33
N LEU A 251 -17.67 2.22 7.83
CA LEU A 251 -18.74 1.96 6.85
C LEU A 251 -18.22 1.95 5.40
N ARG A 252 -17.00 2.41 5.14
CA ARG A 252 -16.39 2.17 3.83
C ARG A 252 -16.33 0.66 3.61
N PRO A 253 -16.87 0.17 2.49
CA PRO A 253 -16.88 -1.28 2.25
C PRO A 253 -15.45 -1.80 2.31
N ARG A 254 -15.12 -2.48 3.39
CA ARG A 254 -13.91 -3.33 3.50
C ARG A 254 -14.08 -4.61 2.71
N SER A 255 -15.26 -4.83 2.23
CA SER A 255 -15.66 -6.14 1.76
C SER A 255 -15.87 -6.14 0.27
N LEU A 256 -14.94 -6.75 -0.33
CA LEU A 256 -15.21 -7.84 -1.21
C LEU A 256 -15.58 -9.06 -0.35
N THR A 257 -16.75 -9.06 0.26
CA THR A 257 -17.37 -10.29 0.71
C THR A 257 -18.23 -10.76 -0.44
N PRO A 258 -18.08 -12.02 -0.88
CA PRO A 258 -18.78 -12.59 -2.03
C PRO A 258 -20.29 -12.61 -1.81
#